data_d93e1d9b2e017e9ba7e790df29398619
#
_entry.id   d93e1d9b2e017e9ba7e790df29398619
#
_cell.length_a   1.000
_cell.length_b   1.000
_cell.length_c   1.000
_cell.angle_alpha   90.00
_cell.angle_beta   90.00
_cell.angle_gamma   90.00
#
_symmetry.space_group_name_H-M   'P 1'
#
loop_
_entity.id
_entity.type
_entity.pdbx_description
1 polymer ?
#
loop_
_entity_poly.entity_id
_entity_poly.type
_entity_poly.pdbx_seq_one_letter_code
_entity_poly.pdbx_strand_id
1 'polypeptide(L)'
;EALDSLAESVLTTDVDGRIVYINSAGEQLMGKPASEILGRTLGDVIELVEEGDRKAASDPVRQCLTTGTRVSLGRRGMLVAAASDGERSIELTVSPMRDASGRIDGAVIALRDVSDLRGLTRAMTYQASHDALTGLVNRREFERRLEEALEATRGGARHVLCYLDLDRFKAVNDECGHVAGDSMLGEVAALIKVAVRDSVTVGRLGGDGIVIMLAGCPLEKARQIADDVVRAVSDHRFVWKDKIFGIGVSVGLVEMTVESTSIEDLLHAADSSCYVAKNQGGHVHVYSARDEADARQRGEILWLQLLQSALKDDRFELHAQPIMHASADSQAGGPGLEILLRLKDDKGVAIAPAEFMRAAERYRLMPHVDRWVVQTSLTLLARGAIRLASDRSLCINLSGQTLGDAAFLEFV
;
A
#
# COMPACT_ATOMS: atom_id res chain seq x y z
N GLU A 1 -40.72 -29.82 -9.18
CA GLU A 1 -40.31 -29.89 -7.75
C GLU A 1 -38.77 -29.94 -7.57
N ALA A 2 -38.01 -30.77 -8.32
CA ALA A 2 -36.55 -30.83 -8.12
C ALA A 2 -35.83 -29.56 -8.57
N LEU A 3 -36.28 -28.87 -9.61
CA LEU A 3 -35.70 -27.63 -10.11
C LEU A 3 -36.07 -26.38 -9.25
N ASP A 4 -37.20 -26.44 -8.52
CA ASP A 4 -37.66 -25.37 -7.65
C ASP A 4 -36.86 -25.27 -6.34
N SER A 5 -36.15 -26.35 -5.97
CA SER A 5 -35.30 -26.38 -4.77
C SER A 5 -33.87 -25.88 -5.05
N LEU A 6 -33.52 -25.56 -6.30
CA LEU A 6 -32.21 -25.03 -6.66
C LEU A 6 -32.11 -23.54 -6.31
N ALA A 7 -31.01 -23.15 -5.70
CA ALA A 7 -30.68 -21.73 -5.44
C ALA A 7 -30.29 -20.96 -6.71
N GLU A 8 -30.04 -21.66 -7.81
CA GLU A 8 -29.73 -21.05 -9.12
C GLU A 8 -31.03 -20.80 -9.90
N SER A 9 -31.07 -19.69 -10.61
CA SER A 9 -32.15 -19.38 -11.55
C SER A 9 -32.09 -20.31 -12.76
N VAL A 10 -33.13 -21.11 -12.95
CA VAL A 10 -33.22 -22.07 -14.04
C VAL A 10 -34.49 -21.78 -14.86
N LEU A 11 -34.30 -21.65 -16.19
CA LEU A 11 -35.37 -21.54 -17.13
C LEU A 11 -35.22 -22.60 -18.20
N THR A 12 -36.33 -22.99 -18.84
CA THR A 12 -36.29 -23.78 -20.06
C THR A 12 -37.06 -23.09 -21.17
N THR A 13 -36.63 -23.31 -22.42
CA THR A 13 -37.29 -22.79 -23.60
C THR A 13 -37.75 -23.91 -24.49
N ASP A 14 -38.69 -23.59 -25.37
CA ASP A 14 -39.01 -24.39 -26.53
C ASP A 14 -37.96 -24.21 -27.66
N VAL A 15 -38.23 -24.86 -28.81
CA VAL A 15 -37.38 -24.78 -30.02
C VAL A 15 -37.33 -23.38 -30.65
N ASP A 16 -38.33 -22.54 -30.39
CA ASP A 16 -38.39 -21.15 -30.85
C ASP A 16 -37.72 -20.17 -29.87
N GLY A 17 -37.16 -20.66 -28.76
CA GLY A 17 -36.49 -19.86 -27.73
C GLY A 17 -37.48 -19.17 -26.75
N ARG A 18 -38.75 -19.56 -26.74
CA ARG A 18 -39.74 -19.05 -25.80
C ARG A 18 -39.67 -19.79 -24.48
N ILE A 19 -39.69 -19.05 -23.39
CA ILE A 19 -39.58 -19.59 -22.03
C ILE A 19 -40.85 -20.38 -21.71
N VAL A 20 -40.70 -21.66 -21.39
CA VAL A 20 -41.81 -22.57 -21.01
C VAL A 20 -41.81 -22.94 -19.54
N TYR A 21 -40.69 -22.72 -18.85
CA TYR A 21 -40.57 -22.94 -17.41
C TYR A 21 -39.58 -21.97 -16.81
N ILE A 22 -39.84 -21.54 -15.59
CA ILE A 22 -38.94 -20.75 -14.72
C ILE A 22 -39.13 -21.21 -13.29
N ASN A 23 -38.04 -21.37 -12.53
CA ASN A 23 -38.13 -21.67 -11.09
C ASN A 23 -38.26 -20.39 -10.24
N SER A 24 -38.56 -20.55 -8.96
CA SER A 24 -38.75 -19.43 -8.03
C SER A 24 -37.52 -18.53 -7.89
N ALA A 25 -36.30 -19.08 -7.97
CA ALA A 25 -35.07 -18.29 -7.96
C ALA A 25 -34.96 -17.43 -9.22
N GLY A 26 -35.46 -17.92 -10.37
CA GLY A 26 -35.53 -17.17 -11.62
C GLY A 26 -36.49 -15.97 -11.54
N GLU A 27 -37.67 -16.18 -10.99
CA GLU A 27 -38.65 -15.09 -10.75
C GLU A 27 -38.05 -13.98 -9.87
N GLN A 28 -37.37 -14.35 -8.80
CA GLN A 28 -36.70 -13.43 -7.89
C GLN A 28 -35.55 -12.67 -8.57
N LEU A 29 -34.73 -13.37 -9.35
CA LEU A 29 -33.61 -12.73 -10.07
C LEU A 29 -34.11 -11.71 -11.10
N MET A 30 -35.21 -12.04 -11.82
CA MET A 30 -35.78 -11.21 -12.86
C MET A 30 -36.75 -10.14 -12.31
N GLY A 31 -37.16 -10.25 -11.05
CA GLY A 31 -38.11 -9.34 -10.42
C GLY A 31 -39.49 -9.37 -11.05
N LYS A 32 -39.88 -10.47 -11.74
CA LYS A 32 -41.14 -10.65 -12.45
C LYS A 32 -41.73 -12.01 -12.15
N PRO A 33 -43.06 -12.13 -11.98
CA PRO A 33 -43.70 -13.44 -11.80
C PRO A 33 -43.67 -14.28 -13.12
N ALA A 34 -43.73 -15.60 -12.97
CA ALA A 34 -43.76 -16.50 -14.12
C ALA A 34 -44.83 -16.14 -15.17
N SER A 35 -45.98 -15.65 -14.74
CA SER A 35 -47.07 -15.22 -15.63
C SER A 35 -46.70 -14.11 -16.63
N GLU A 36 -45.70 -13.30 -16.30
CA GLU A 36 -45.20 -12.23 -17.17
C GLU A 36 -44.01 -12.66 -18.04
N ILE A 37 -43.39 -13.80 -17.70
CA ILE A 37 -42.15 -14.32 -18.31
C ILE A 37 -42.46 -15.43 -19.33
N LEU A 38 -43.38 -16.35 -19.00
CA LEU A 38 -43.72 -17.47 -19.85
C LEU A 38 -44.21 -17.03 -21.23
N GLY A 39 -43.77 -17.74 -22.28
CA GLY A 39 -44.08 -17.48 -23.69
C GLY A 39 -43.26 -16.36 -24.33
N ARG A 40 -42.43 -15.63 -23.57
CA ARG A 40 -41.52 -14.59 -24.11
C ARG A 40 -40.13 -15.15 -24.35
N THR A 41 -39.34 -14.44 -25.17
CA THR A 41 -37.92 -14.73 -25.29
C THR A 41 -37.11 -14.16 -24.15
N LEU A 42 -35.90 -14.67 -23.92
CA LEU A 42 -35.03 -14.16 -22.85
C LEU A 42 -34.76 -12.65 -23.03
N GLY A 43 -34.51 -12.19 -24.25
CA GLY A 43 -34.26 -10.79 -24.57
C GLY A 43 -35.48 -9.84 -24.36
N ASP A 44 -36.73 -10.40 -24.38
CA ASP A 44 -37.93 -9.60 -24.05
C ASP A 44 -38.12 -9.39 -22.54
N VAL A 45 -37.47 -10.25 -21.75
CA VAL A 45 -37.60 -10.25 -20.28
C VAL A 45 -36.49 -9.48 -19.61
N ILE A 46 -35.25 -9.64 -20.10
CA ILE A 46 -34.04 -9.05 -19.52
C ILE A 46 -33.14 -8.48 -20.62
N GLU A 47 -32.46 -7.39 -20.31
CA GLU A 47 -31.41 -6.85 -21.16
C GLU A 47 -30.04 -7.37 -20.68
N LEU A 48 -29.31 -8.04 -21.56
CA LEU A 48 -27.98 -8.56 -21.30
C LEU A 48 -26.96 -7.68 -22.01
N VAL A 49 -26.00 -7.16 -21.25
CA VAL A 49 -24.89 -6.37 -21.77
C VAL A 49 -23.56 -7.00 -21.39
N GLU A 50 -22.53 -6.79 -22.21
CA GLU A 50 -21.17 -7.16 -21.85
C GLU A 50 -20.52 -6.10 -20.96
N GLU A 51 -19.86 -6.55 -19.88
CA GLU A 51 -19.10 -5.68 -18.99
C GLU A 51 -17.89 -5.08 -19.75
N GLY A 52 -17.81 -3.77 -19.85
CA GLY A 52 -16.74 -3.03 -20.53
C GLY A 52 -17.28 -2.18 -21.69
N ASP A 53 -17.77 -2.76 -22.76
CA ASP A 53 -18.24 -2.02 -23.93
C ASP A 53 -19.70 -1.61 -23.84
N ARG A 54 -20.45 -2.12 -22.85
CA ARG A 54 -21.91 -1.96 -22.69
C ARG A 54 -22.69 -2.29 -23.97
N LYS A 55 -22.13 -3.15 -24.80
CA LYS A 55 -22.85 -3.65 -25.99
C LYS A 55 -23.86 -4.72 -25.58
N ALA A 56 -25.02 -4.68 -26.20
CA ALA A 56 -25.99 -5.74 -26.05
C ALA A 56 -25.35 -7.09 -26.42
N ALA A 57 -25.45 -8.06 -25.51
CA ALA A 57 -24.95 -9.40 -25.79
C ALA A 57 -25.75 -10.02 -26.96
N SER A 58 -25.06 -10.77 -27.79
CA SER A 58 -25.74 -11.58 -28.82
C SER A 58 -26.67 -12.58 -28.14
N ASP A 59 -27.85 -12.83 -28.69
CA ASP A 59 -28.84 -13.75 -28.13
C ASP A 59 -28.24 -15.15 -27.90
N PRO A 60 -27.93 -15.55 -26.64
CA PRO A 60 -27.26 -16.82 -26.35
C PRO A 60 -28.16 -18.01 -26.50
N VAL A 61 -29.50 -17.83 -26.39
CA VAL A 61 -30.47 -18.88 -26.55
C VAL A 61 -30.56 -19.25 -28.03
N ARG A 62 -30.72 -18.26 -28.89
CA ARG A 62 -30.75 -18.46 -30.33
C ARG A 62 -29.46 -19.08 -30.85
N GLN A 63 -28.31 -18.64 -30.34
CA GLN A 63 -27.02 -19.22 -30.68
C GLN A 63 -26.95 -20.71 -30.29
N CYS A 64 -27.37 -21.06 -29.07
CA CYS A 64 -27.40 -22.43 -28.58
C CYS A 64 -28.31 -23.33 -29.40
N LEU A 65 -29.53 -22.90 -29.71
CA LEU A 65 -30.50 -23.63 -30.51
C LEU A 65 -30.02 -23.87 -31.95
N THR A 66 -29.33 -22.87 -32.55
CA THR A 66 -28.82 -22.96 -33.93
C THR A 66 -27.59 -23.84 -34.02
N THR A 67 -26.64 -23.74 -33.09
CA THR A 67 -25.37 -24.49 -33.12
C THR A 67 -25.49 -25.88 -32.49
N GLY A 68 -26.49 -26.10 -31.67
CA GLY A 68 -26.67 -27.33 -30.90
C GLY A 68 -25.59 -27.58 -29.86
N THR A 69 -24.85 -26.51 -29.49
CA THR A 69 -23.74 -26.54 -28.53
C THR A 69 -24.02 -25.64 -27.32
N ARG A 70 -23.38 -25.94 -26.19
CA ARG A 70 -23.48 -25.12 -24.99
C ARG A 70 -22.88 -23.73 -25.25
N VAL A 71 -23.61 -22.69 -24.87
CA VAL A 71 -23.18 -21.29 -24.93
C VAL A 71 -23.02 -20.77 -23.50
N SER A 72 -21.96 -20.09 -23.23
CA SER A 72 -21.72 -19.45 -21.91
C SER A 72 -21.26 -18.01 -22.10
N LEU A 73 -21.99 -17.09 -21.49
CA LEU A 73 -21.57 -15.70 -21.35
C LEU A 73 -20.70 -15.56 -20.09
N GLY A 74 -19.68 -16.35 -19.94
CA GLY A 74 -18.69 -16.33 -18.87
C GLY A 74 -18.77 -15.19 -17.85
N ARG A 75 -17.64 -14.82 -17.26
CA ARG A 75 -17.55 -13.79 -16.21
C ARG A 75 -17.78 -12.33 -16.68
N ARG A 76 -18.29 -12.08 -17.88
CA ARG A 76 -18.47 -10.73 -18.44
C ARG A 76 -19.94 -10.34 -18.66
N GLY A 77 -20.89 -11.17 -18.27
CA GLY A 77 -22.31 -10.86 -18.42
C GLY A 77 -22.79 -9.91 -17.32
N MET A 78 -23.50 -8.86 -17.70
CA MET A 78 -24.25 -8.00 -16.79
C MET A 78 -25.72 -8.03 -17.16
N LEU A 79 -26.57 -8.17 -16.17
CA LEU A 79 -28.01 -8.02 -16.29
C LEU A 79 -28.35 -6.57 -15.99
N VAL A 80 -28.90 -5.87 -16.97
CA VAL A 80 -29.52 -4.59 -16.75
C VAL A 80 -30.99 -4.85 -16.40
N ALA A 81 -31.35 -4.74 -15.12
CA ALA A 81 -32.72 -4.95 -14.69
C ALA A 81 -33.59 -3.81 -15.19
N ALA A 82 -34.68 -4.15 -15.88
CA ALA A 82 -35.68 -3.20 -16.36
C ALA A 82 -36.54 -2.59 -15.23
N ALA A 83 -36.32 -2.97 -13.95
CA ALA A 83 -37.10 -2.47 -12.81
C ALA A 83 -36.25 -2.34 -11.54
N SER A 84 -36.14 -1.13 -11.05
CA SER A 84 -35.91 -0.68 -9.66
C SER A 84 -34.67 -1.09 -8.85
N ASP A 85 -33.88 -2.08 -9.19
CA ASP A 85 -32.89 -2.64 -8.27
C ASP A 85 -31.42 -2.60 -8.75
N GLY A 86 -31.12 -1.87 -9.82
CA GLY A 86 -29.76 -1.67 -10.30
C GLY A 86 -29.22 -2.81 -11.20
N GLU A 87 -28.00 -2.62 -11.70
CA GLU A 87 -27.28 -3.57 -12.54
C GLU A 87 -26.77 -4.75 -11.68
N ARG A 88 -27.00 -5.99 -12.13
CA ARG A 88 -26.49 -7.20 -11.48
C ARG A 88 -25.47 -7.89 -12.36
N SER A 89 -24.41 -8.38 -11.76
CA SER A 89 -23.44 -9.24 -12.44
C SER A 89 -23.94 -10.67 -12.47
N ILE A 90 -24.07 -11.26 -13.65
CA ILE A 90 -24.55 -12.64 -13.78
C ILE A 90 -23.55 -13.52 -14.54
N GLU A 91 -23.55 -14.78 -14.20
CA GLU A 91 -23.03 -15.86 -15.07
C GLU A 91 -24.23 -16.53 -15.75
N LEU A 92 -24.22 -16.63 -17.08
CA LEU A 92 -25.26 -17.27 -17.85
C LEU A 92 -24.67 -18.43 -18.61
N THR A 93 -25.37 -19.56 -18.56
CA THR A 93 -25.10 -20.76 -19.36
C THR A 93 -26.37 -21.24 -20.02
N VAL A 94 -26.30 -21.46 -21.31
CA VAL A 94 -27.39 -22.06 -22.12
C VAL A 94 -26.93 -23.41 -22.67
N SER A 95 -27.69 -24.45 -22.40
CA SER A 95 -27.41 -25.81 -22.89
C SER A 95 -28.61 -26.36 -23.68
N PRO A 96 -28.39 -27.03 -24.82
CA PRO A 96 -29.49 -27.57 -25.62
C PRO A 96 -30.14 -28.76 -24.91
N MET A 97 -31.46 -28.76 -24.87
CA MET A 97 -32.26 -29.95 -24.51
C MET A 97 -32.51 -30.79 -25.76
N ARG A 98 -32.47 -32.12 -25.59
CA ARG A 98 -32.69 -33.07 -26.68
C ARG A 98 -33.78 -34.06 -26.31
N ASP A 99 -34.61 -34.36 -27.28
CA ASP A 99 -35.62 -35.41 -27.15
C ASP A 99 -34.99 -36.82 -27.18
N ALA A 100 -35.81 -37.86 -27.00
CA ALA A 100 -35.35 -39.25 -27.03
C ALA A 100 -34.75 -39.68 -28.40
N SER A 101 -35.00 -38.92 -29.45
CA SER A 101 -34.45 -39.13 -30.79
C SER A 101 -33.15 -38.35 -31.05
N GLY A 102 -32.68 -37.56 -30.06
CA GLY A 102 -31.47 -36.75 -30.14
C GLY A 102 -31.67 -35.39 -30.83
N ARG A 103 -32.89 -35.03 -31.20
CA ARG A 103 -33.21 -33.72 -31.81
C ARG A 103 -33.34 -32.68 -30.70
N ILE A 104 -32.97 -31.44 -31.03
CA ILE A 104 -33.11 -30.31 -30.11
C ILE A 104 -34.60 -30.04 -29.90
N ASP A 105 -35.01 -30.05 -28.62
CA ASP A 105 -36.38 -29.81 -28.15
C ASP A 105 -36.53 -28.49 -27.40
N GLY A 106 -35.41 -27.80 -27.17
CA GLY A 106 -35.35 -26.54 -26.50
C GLY A 106 -33.99 -26.28 -25.89
N ALA A 107 -33.93 -25.39 -24.91
CA ALA A 107 -32.71 -25.09 -24.16
C ALA A 107 -32.97 -24.94 -22.67
N VAL A 108 -31.99 -25.30 -21.87
CA VAL A 108 -31.92 -24.96 -20.43
C VAL A 108 -31.01 -23.75 -20.25
N ILE A 109 -31.50 -22.75 -19.56
CA ILE A 109 -30.80 -21.53 -19.21
C ILE A 109 -30.56 -21.55 -17.67
N ALA A 110 -29.31 -21.50 -17.29
CA ALA A 110 -28.92 -21.32 -15.89
C ALA A 110 -28.32 -19.92 -15.74
N LEU A 111 -28.86 -19.14 -14.78
CA LEU A 111 -28.40 -17.80 -14.44
C LEU A 111 -27.98 -17.79 -12.97
N ARG A 112 -26.81 -17.30 -12.69
CA ARG A 112 -26.29 -17.14 -11.34
C ARG A 112 -25.93 -15.69 -11.08
N ASP A 113 -26.50 -15.11 -10.03
CA ASP A 113 -26.07 -13.80 -9.55
C ASP A 113 -24.70 -13.93 -8.88
N VAL A 114 -23.73 -13.18 -9.40
CA VAL A 114 -22.35 -13.17 -8.89
C VAL A 114 -21.93 -11.76 -8.44
N SER A 115 -22.91 -10.88 -8.21
CA SER A 115 -22.68 -9.49 -7.83
C SER A 115 -21.86 -9.38 -6.55
N ASP A 116 -22.24 -10.11 -5.50
CA ASP A 116 -21.52 -10.11 -4.21
C ASP A 116 -20.11 -10.67 -4.35
N LEU A 117 -19.97 -11.80 -5.07
CA LEU A 117 -18.66 -12.41 -5.31
C LEU A 117 -17.72 -11.47 -6.07
N ARG A 118 -18.25 -10.78 -7.08
CA ARG A 118 -17.49 -9.78 -7.85
C ARG A 118 -17.16 -8.56 -7.02
N GLY A 119 -18.12 -8.08 -6.23
CA GLY A 119 -17.91 -6.98 -5.27
C GLY A 119 -16.76 -7.28 -4.33
N LEU A 120 -16.78 -8.46 -3.70
CA LEU A 120 -15.71 -8.93 -2.83
C LEU A 120 -14.36 -9.07 -3.57
N THR A 121 -14.38 -9.66 -4.77
CA THR A 121 -13.15 -9.80 -5.57
C THR A 121 -12.55 -8.44 -5.95
N ARG A 122 -13.40 -7.48 -6.36
CA ARG A 122 -12.95 -6.10 -6.66
C ARG A 122 -12.40 -5.41 -5.42
N ALA A 123 -13.08 -5.55 -4.27
CA ALA A 123 -12.62 -5.00 -3.00
C ALA A 123 -11.27 -5.60 -2.57
N MET A 124 -11.12 -6.93 -2.67
CA MET A 124 -9.84 -7.60 -2.39
C MET A 124 -8.73 -7.15 -3.32
N THR A 125 -8.99 -7.03 -4.63
CA THR A 125 -8.02 -6.55 -5.61
C THR A 125 -7.62 -5.11 -5.33
N TYR A 126 -8.60 -4.26 -4.96
CA TYR A 126 -8.33 -2.88 -4.59
C TYR A 126 -7.47 -2.80 -3.31
N GLN A 127 -7.81 -3.56 -2.26
CA GLN A 127 -7.02 -3.63 -1.03
C GLN A 127 -5.60 -4.19 -1.27
N ALA A 128 -5.45 -5.16 -2.16
CA ALA A 128 -4.14 -5.72 -2.51
C ALA A 128 -3.23 -4.71 -3.24
N SER A 129 -3.79 -3.67 -3.87
CA SER A 129 -3.07 -2.70 -4.69
C SER A 129 -3.06 -1.28 -4.15
N HIS A 130 -3.87 -0.96 -3.12
CA HIS A 130 -3.98 0.38 -2.57
C HIS A 130 -3.73 0.41 -1.05
N ASP A 131 -3.24 1.53 -0.56
CA ASP A 131 -3.06 1.82 0.86
C ASP A 131 -4.40 2.14 1.50
N ALA A 132 -4.75 1.45 2.58
CA ALA A 132 -6.06 1.54 3.21
C ALA A 132 -6.34 2.92 3.84
N LEU A 133 -5.30 3.65 4.25
CA LEU A 133 -5.44 4.95 4.89
C LEU A 133 -5.66 6.07 3.87
N THR A 134 -4.84 6.09 2.82
CA THR A 134 -4.78 7.20 1.87
C THR A 134 -5.52 6.93 0.55
N GLY A 135 -5.84 5.67 0.27
CA GLY A 135 -6.38 5.24 -1.03
C GLY A 135 -5.42 5.50 -2.20
N LEU A 136 -4.14 5.74 -1.93
CA LEU A 136 -3.07 5.76 -2.93
C LEU A 136 -2.66 4.34 -3.30
N VAL A 137 -1.92 4.19 -4.38
CA VAL A 137 -1.30 2.90 -4.71
C VAL A 137 -0.38 2.49 -3.56
N ASN A 138 -0.46 1.24 -3.10
CA ASN A 138 0.42 0.76 -2.04
C ASN A 138 1.84 0.51 -2.54
N ARG A 139 2.79 0.30 -1.63
CA ARG A 139 4.21 0.08 -1.93
C ARG A 139 4.42 -1.00 -2.99
N ARG A 140 3.80 -2.17 -2.81
CA ARG A 140 3.98 -3.33 -3.69
C ARG A 140 3.54 -3.06 -5.12
N GLU A 141 2.38 -2.47 -5.29
CA GLU A 141 1.84 -2.15 -6.63
C GLU A 141 2.60 -0.98 -7.26
N PHE A 142 3.08 -0.02 -6.46
CA PHE A 142 3.91 1.07 -6.96
C PHE A 142 5.26 0.55 -7.47
N GLU A 143 5.95 -0.30 -6.71
CA GLU A 143 7.22 -0.93 -7.12
C GLU A 143 7.05 -1.74 -8.41
N ARG A 144 5.97 -2.51 -8.56
CA ARG A 144 5.65 -3.23 -9.80
C ARG A 144 5.50 -2.28 -11.01
N ARG A 145 4.78 -1.18 -10.85
CA ARG A 145 4.62 -0.17 -11.92
C ARG A 145 5.92 0.56 -12.23
N LEU A 146 6.73 0.80 -11.23
CA LEU A 146 8.05 1.40 -11.37
C LEU A 146 8.99 0.48 -12.17
N GLU A 147 8.91 -0.83 -11.95
CA GLU A 147 9.65 -1.85 -12.70
C GLU A 147 9.25 -1.85 -14.18
N GLU A 148 7.96 -1.83 -14.47
CA GLU A 148 7.45 -1.72 -15.85
C GLU A 148 7.93 -0.41 -16.53
N ALA A 149 7.92 0.69 -15.81
CA ALA A 149 8.42 1.97 -16.32
C ALA A 149 9.94 1.94 -16.55
N LEU A 150 10.71 1.31 -15.66
CA LEU A 150 12.15 1.14 -15.81
C LEU A 150 12.49 0.26 -17.04
N GLU A 151 11.74 -0.80 -17.29
CA GLU A 151 11.90 -1.60 -18.51
C GLU A 151 11.61 -0.79 -19.77
N ALA A 152 10.59 0.07 -19.74
CA ALA A 152 10.25 0.93 -20.88
C ALA A 152 11.35 1.94 -21.23
N THR A 153 12.21 2.33 -20.27
CA THR A 153 13.36 3.24 -20.53
C THR A 153 14.38 2.60 -21.50
N ARG A 154 14.48 1.27 -21.54
CA ARG A 154 15.34 0.56 -22.50
C ARG A 154 14.91 0.78 -23.95
N GLY A 155 13.63 1.08 -24.17
CA GLY A 155 13.08 1.51 -25.45
C GLY A 155 13.20 3.01 -25.73
N GLY A 156 13.91 3.77 -24.91
CA GLY A 156 14.10 5.22 -25.04
C GLY A 156 13.01 6.08 -24.39
N ALA A 157 12.07 5.47 -23.66
CA ALA A 157 11.12 6.23 -22.86
C ALA A 157 11.84 6.94 -21.70
N ARG A 158 11.35 8.12 -21.34
CA ARG A 158 11.83 8.87 -20.16
C ARG A 158 10.70 9.03 -19.18
N HIS A 159 10.99 8.78 -17.91
CA HIS A 159 10.04 8.94 -16.82
C HIS A 159 10.69 9.73 -15.69
N VAL A 160 9.91 10.30 -14.80
CA VAL A 160 10.45 10.97 -13.61
C VAL A 160 9.78 10.36 -12.37
N LEU A 161 10.61 9.98 -11.41
CA LEU A 161 10.20 9.59 -10.08
C LEU A 161 10.32 10.78 -9.15
N CYS A 162 9.25 11.08 -8.40
CA CYS A 162 9.24 12.07 -7.32
C CYS A 162 9.04 11.36 -5.99
N TYR A 163 9.86 11.69 -4.99
CA TYR A 163 9.68 11.28 -3.60
C TYR A 163 9.28 12.50 -2.78
N LEU A 164 8.23 12.35 -1.98
CA LEU A 164 7.66 13.42 -1.19
C LEU A 164 7.68 13.04 0.30
N ASP A 165 8.11 13.97 1.14
CA ASP A 165 8.15 13.84 2.60
C ASP A 165 7.44 15.04 3.22
N LEU A 166 6.53 14.80 4.15
CA LEU A 166 5.76 15.85 4.80
C LEU A 166 6.59 16.56 5.87
N ASP A 167 6.70 17.87 5.74
CA ASP A 167 7.41 18.67 6.72
C ASP A 167 6.59 18.75 8.02
N ARG A 168 7.27 18.49 9.15
CA ARG A 168 6.68 18.54 10.50
C ARG A 168 5.57 17.52 10.77
N PHE A 169 5.44 16.45 10.00
CA PHE A 169 4.46 15.40 10.25
C PHE A 169 4.60 14.79 11.66
N LYS A 170 5.85 14.53 12.09
CA LYS A 170 6.12 14.04 13.42
C LYS A 170 5.61 14.98 14.50
N ALA A 171 5.74 16.30 14.35
CA ALA A 171 5.25 17.27 15.33
C ALA A 171 3.73 17.20 15.51
N VAL A 172 2.97 16.96 14.44
CA VAL A 172 1.51 16.76 14.52
C VAL A 172 1.17 15.48 15.28
N ASN A 173 1.91 14.39 15.02
CA ASN A 173 1.75 13.13 15.76
C ASN A 173 2.07 13.30 17.26
N ASP A 174 3.18 13.96 17.57
CA ASP A 174 3.62 14.18 18.96
C ASP A 174 2.65 15.08 19.73
N GLU A 175 2.04 16.08 19.06
CA GLU A 175 1.16 17.06 19.69
C GLU A 175 -0.32 16.62 19.75
N CYS A 176 -0.80 15.89 18.73
CA CYS A 176 -2.22 15.55 18.56
C CYS A 176 -2.50 14.05 18.51
N GLY A 177 -1.47 13.20 18.53
CA GLY A 177 -1.57 11.74 18.43
C GLY A 177 -1.67 11.23 16.97
N HIS A 178 -1.43 9.93 16.80
CA HIS A 178 -1.37 9.28 15.47
C HIS A 178 -2.65 9.40 14.65
N VAL A 179 -3.82 9.48 15.30
CA VAL A 179 -5.11 9.65 14.60
C VAL A 179 -5.15 10.99 13.84
N ALA A 180 -4.55 12.05 14.41
CA ALA A 180 -4.44 13.34 13.73
C ALA A 180 -3.48 13.27 12.53
N GLY A 181 -2.35 12.59 12.69
CA GLY A 181 -1.41 12.36 11.59
C GLY A 181 -2.01 11.53 10.46
N ASP A 182 -2.78 10.50 10.79
CA ASP A 182 -3.48 9.68 9.80
C ASP A 182 -4.51 10.51 9.00
N SER A 183 -5.28 11.36 9.68
CA SER A 183 -6.20 12.29 9.02
C SER A 183 -5.47 13.27 8.10
N MET A 184 -4.36 13.86 8.57
CA MET A 184 -3.52 14.75 7.78
C MET A 184 -2.96 14.07 6.53
N LEU A 185 -2.48 12.83 6.65
CA LEU A 185 -2.01 12.02 5.51
C LEU A 185 -3.11 11.80 4.48
N GLY A 186 -4.33 11.50 4.92
CA GLY A 186 -5.49 11.34 4.04
C GLY A 186 -5.82 12.61 3.27
N GLU A 187 -5.83 13.78 3.94
CA GLU A 187 -6.08 15.07 3.31
C GLU A 187 -4.98 15.44 2.31
N VAL A 188 -3.71 15.27 2.67
CA VAL A 188 -2.58 15.55 1.77
C VAL A 188 -2.60 14.61 0.56
N ALA A 189 -2.89 13.34 0.74
CA ALA A 189 -3.03 12.40 -0.37
C ALA A 189 -4.13 12.82 -1.37
N ALA A 190 -5.26 13.33 -0.86
CA ALA A 190 -6.34 13.85 -1.69
C ALA A 190 -5.90 15.13 -2.45
N LEU A 191 -5.20 16.05 -1.80
CA LEU A 191 -4.67 17.25 -2.43
C LEU A 191 -3.68 16.93 -3.55
N ILE A 192 -2.76 15.99 -3.32
CA ILE A 192 -1.81 15.53 -4.33
C ILE A 192 -2.54 14.93 -5.53
N LYS A 193 -3.54 14.07 -5.31
CA LYS A 193 -4.35 13.49 -6.39
C LYS A 193 -5.03 14.55 -7.26
N VAL A 194 -5.52 15.62 -6.65
CA VAL A 194 -6.16 16.73 -7.38
C VAL A 194 -5.13 17.56 -8.14
N ALA A 195 -3.94 17.76 -7.56
CA ALA A 195 -2.87 18.55 -8.19
C ALA A 195 -2.22 17.85 -9.41
N VAL A 196 -2.26 16.50 -9.44
CA VAL A 196 -1.75 15.71 -10.57
C VAL A 196 -2.89 15.19 -11.44
N ARG A 197 -2.60 14.84 -12.70
CA ARG A 197 -3.62 14.28 -13.62
C ARG A 197 -3.94 12.83 -13.25
N ASP A 198 -5.13 12.35 -13.62
CA ASP A 198 -5.58 10.96 -13.38
C ASP A 198 -4.64 9.88 -13.94
N SER A 199 -3.88 10.21 -15.00
CA SER A 199 -2.92 9.28 -15.62
C SER A 199 -1.61 9.13 -14.83
N VAL A 200 -1.42 9.87 -13.75
CA VAL A 200 -0.21 9.85 -12.91
C VAL A 200 -0.36 8.81 -11.80
N THR A 201 0.65 7.97 -11.63
CA THR A 201 0.68 7.03 -10.52
C THR A 201 1.18 7.70 -9.25
N VAL A 202 0.31 7.78 -8.23
CA VAL A 202 0.66 8.26 -6.89
C VAL A 202 0.59 7.11 -5.91
N GLY A 203 1.65 6.87 -5.15
CA GLY A 203 1.77 5.77 -4.21
C GLY A 203 2.21 6.21 -2.82
N ARG A 204 1.97 5.35 -1.82
CA ARG A 204 2.50 5.49 -0.46
C ARG A 204 3.42 4.33 -0.14
N LEU A 205 4.65 4.63 0.28
CA LEU A 205 5.65 3.60 0.61
C LEU A 205 5.64 3.20 2.09
N GLY A 206 5.01 4.00 2.93
CA GLY A 206 4.91 3.80 4.38
C GLY A 206 5.22 5.08 5.14
N GLY A 207 4.82 5.18 6.39
CA GLY A 207 4.96 6.41 7.17
C GLY A 207 4.31 7.61 6.46
N ASP A 208 5.06 8.68 6.32
CA ASP A 208 4.73 9.91 5.58
C ASP A 208 5.31 9.98 4.15
N GLY A 209 5.99 8.91 3.70
CA GLY A 209 6.60 8.82 2.37
C GLY A 209 5.57 8.60 1.27
N ILE A 210 5.35 9.61 0.43
CA ILE A 210 4.50 9.55 -0.77
C ILE A 210 5.41 9.61 -2.00
N VAL A 211 5.03 8.91 -3.06
CA VAL A 211 5.78 8.84 -4.31
C VAL A 211 4.88 9.10 -5.51
N ILE A 212 5.44 9.74 -6.53
CA ILE A 212 4.74 10.02 -7.79
C ILE A 212 5.61 9.54 -8.95
N MET A 213 5.02 8.76 -9.85
CA MET A 213 5.65 8.36 -11.10
C MET A 213 5.00 9.10 -12.26
N LEU A 214 5.79 9.90 -12.96
CA LEU A 214 5.39 10.71 -14.12
C LEU A 214 5.89 10.01 -15.39
N ALA A 215 5.02 9.20 -15.99
CA ALA A 215 5.34 8.45 -17.19
C ALA A 215 5.43 9.36 -18.42
N GLY A 216 6.50 9.19 -19.25
CA GLY A 216 6.70 9.98 -20.47
C GLY A 216 6.83 11.48 -20.23
N CYS A 217 7.24 11.90 -19.04
CA CYS A 217 7.27 13.31 -18.64
C CYS A 217 8.71 13.85 -18.69
N PRO A 218 8.98 14.95 -19.41
CA PRO A 218 10.26 15.64 -19.35
C PRO A 218 10.51 16.22 -17.96
N LEU A 219 11.79 16.30 -17.55
CA LEU A 219 12.21 16.74 -16.21
C LEU A 219 11.69 18.14 -15.85
N GLU A 220 11.75 19.09 -16.80
CA GLU A 220 11.26 20.47 -16.60
C GLU A 220 9.76 20.49 -16.30
N LYS A 221 8.99 19.62 -16.97
CA LYS A 221 7.55 19.50 -16.73
C LYS A 221 7.27 18.82 -15.40
N ALA A 222 8.06 17.81 -15.06
CA ALA A 222 7.98 17.12 -13.76
C ALA A 222 8.25 18.10 -12.61
N ARG A 223 9.23 19.00 -12.77
CA ARG A 223 9.52 20.04 -11.79
C ARG A 223 8.33 21.00 -11.60
N GLN A 224 7.70 21.45 -12.71
CA GLN A 224 6.49 22.28 -12.60
C GLN A 224 5.36 21.58 -11.83
N ILE A 225 5.15 20.28 -12.10
CA ILE A 225 4.14 19.49 -11.39
C ILE A 225 4.49 19.37 -9.90
N ALA A 226 5.76 19.16 -9.57
CA ALA A 226 6.23 19.10 -8.18
C ALA A 226 6.03 20.45 -7.47
N ASP A 227 6.36 21.59 -8.13
CA ASP A 227 6.11 22.93 -7.60
C ASP A 227 4.62 23.22 -7.39
N ASP A 228 3.74 22.70 -8.26
CA ASP A 228 2.27 22.81 -8.12
C ASP A 228 1.79 22.00 -6.91
N VAL A 229 2.31 20.79 -6.71
CA VAL A 229 2.01 19.96 -5.54
C VAL A 229 2.49 20.65 -4.26
N VAL A 230 3.71 21.17 -4.23
CA VAL A 230 4.24 21.90 -3.06
C VAL A 230 3.34 23.08 -2.72
N ARG A 231 2.91 23.87 -3.70
CA ARG A 231 1.99 24.99 -3.48
C ARG A 231 0.65 24.52 -2.93
N ALA A 232 0.04 23.51 -3.54
CA ALA A 232 -1.26 22.99 -3.12
C ALA A 232 -1.24 22.51 -1.66
N VAL A 233 -0.15 21.84 -1.23
CA VAL A 233 0.03 21.39 0.15
C VAL A 233 0.32 22.56 1.09
N SER A 234 1.18 23.50 0.69
CA SER A 234 1.56 24.65 1.54
C SER A 234 0.41 25.65 1.76
N ASP A 235 -0.49 25.77 0.80
CA ASP A 235 -1.68 26.61 0.91
C ASP A 235 -2.76 25.99 1.80
N HIS A 236 -2.69 24.68 2.01
CA HIS A 236 -3.64 23.98 2.84
C HIS A 236 -3.39 24.23 4.33
N ARG A 237 -4.46 24.30 5.11
CA ARG A 237 -4.43 24.40 6.56
C ARG A 237 -5.12 23.20 7.15
N PHE A 238 -4.34 22.33 7.76
CA PHE A 238 -4.88 21.18 8.46
C PHE A 238 -5.50 21.63 9.79
N VAL A 239 -6.80 21.37 9.95
CA VAL A 239 -7.54 21.73 11.16
C VAL A 239 -7.84 20.45 11.94
N TRP A 240 -7.36 20.38 13.17
CA TRP A 240 -7.63 19.27 14.08
C TRP A 240 -8.15 19.80 15.40
N LYS A 241 -9.46 19.56 15.66
CA LYS A 241 -10.17 20.14 16.80
C LYS A 241 -10.05 21.67 16.81
N ASP A 242 -9.39 22.21 17.82
CA ASP A 242 -9.15 23.63 18.05
C ASP A 242 -7.78 24.14 17.56
N LYS A 243 -7.00 23.28 16.90
CA LYS A 243 -5.66 23.59 16.39
C LYS A 243 -5.61 23.68 14.87
N ILE A 244 -4.77 24.58 14.37
CA ILE A 244 -4.54 24.78 12.94
C ILE A 244 -3.05 24.58 12.66
N PHE A 245 -2.73 23.69 11.75
CA PHE A 245 -1.35 23.39 11.34
C PHE A 245 -1.10 23.82 9.91
N GLY A 246 0.01 24.53 9.67
CA GLY A 246 0.57 24.69 8.33
C GLY A 246 1.36 23.46 7.95
N ILE A 247 1.08 22.91 6.79
CA ILE A 247 1.75 21.73 6.26
C ILE A 247 2.71 22.17 5.16
N GLY A 248 3.91 21.59 5.13
CA GLY A 248 4.85 21.68 4.02
C GLY A 248 5.11 20.29 3.44
N VAL A 249 5.68 20.27 2.24
CA VAL A 249 6.18 19.04 1.61
C VAL A 249 7.48 19.35 0.91
N SER A 250 8.47 18.49 1.09
CA SER A 250 9.72 18.49 0.37
C SER A 250 9.72 17.42 -0.71
N VAL A 251 10.23 17.73 -1.90
CA VAL A 251 10.14 16.84 -3.06
C VAL A 251 11.51 16.62 -3.69
N GLY A 252 11.91 15.37 -3.81
CA GLY A 252 13.08 14.94 -4.58
C GLY A 252 12.65 14.34 -5.91
N LEU A 253 13.28 14.76 -7.01
CA LEU A 253 13.04 14.27 -8.36
C LEU A 253 14.25 13.50 -8.90
N VAL A 254 13.97 12.38 -9.56
CA VAL A 254 14.97 11.56 -10.27
C VAL A 254 14.47 11.28 -11.68
N GLU A 255 15.27 11.59 -12.68
CA GLU A 255 14.99 11.20 -14.06
C GLU A 255 15.34 9.71 -14.25
N MET A 256 14.39 8.93 -14.75
CA MET A 256 14.58 7.53 -15.10
C MET A 256 15.01 7.44 -16.56
N THR A 257 16.20 6.94 -16.80
CA THR A 257 16.82 6.82 -18.11
C THR A 257 17.32 5.39 -18.33
N VAL A 258 17.88 5.12 -19.49
CA VAL A 258 18.53 3.85 -19.83
C VAL A 258 19.72 3.51 -18.89
N GLU A 259 20.28 4.51 -18.22
CA GLU A 259 21.37 4.34 -17.26
C GLU A 259 20.88 3.94 -15.84
N SER A 260 19.58 4.02 -15.60
CA SER A 260 18.99 3.64 -14.33
C SER A 260 19.08 2.11 -14.13
N THR A 261 19.65 1.67 -13.00
CA THR A 261 20.06 0.27 -12.79
C THR A 261 19.02 -0.54 -12.06
N SER A 262 18.47 -0.04 -10.96
CA SER A 262 17.51 -0.75 -10.13
C SER A 262 16.44 0.17 -9.54
N ILE A 263 15.34 -0.42 -9.07
CA ILE A 263 14.28 0.29 -8.37
C ILE A 263 14.79 0.86 -7.05
N GLU A 264 15.60 0.07 -6.33
CA GLU A 264 16.18 0.45 -5.04
C GLU A 264 17.05 1.70 -5.19
N ASP A 265 17.89 1.75 -6.23
CA ASP A 265 18.75 2.92 -6.50
C ASP A 265 17.91 4.16 -6.85
N LEU A 266 16.85 3.99 -7.65
CA LEU A 266 15.94 5.08 -8.01
C LEU A 266 15.21 5.65 -6.79
N LEU A 267 14.65 4.79 -5.95
CA LEU A 267 13.96 5.19 -4.72
C LEU A 267 14.93 5.86 -3.74
N HIS A 268 16.15 5.30 -3.61
CA HIS A 268 17.18 5.87 -2.76
C HIS A 268 17.63 7.26 -3.27
N ALA A 269 17.84 7.41 -4.58
CA ALA A 269 18.22 8.68 -5.19
C ALA A 269 17.12 9.75 -5.01
N ALA A 270 15.84 9.36 -5.15
CA ALA A 270 14.70 10.25 -4.96
C ALA A 270 14.55 10.68 -3.49
N ASP A 271 14.71 9.76 -2.53
CA ASP A 271 14.70 10.04 -1.10
C ASP A 271 15.87 10.96 -0.71
N SER A 272 17.09 10.67 -1.20
CA SER A 272 18.26 11.51 -0.98
C SER A 272 18.05 12.93 -1.50
N SER A 273 17.43 13.09 -2.67
CA SER A 273 17.10 14.40 -3.24
C SER A 273 16.04 15.13 -2.42
N CYS A 274 15.05 14.40 -1.90
CA CYS A 274 14.04 14.94 -0.99
C CYS A 274 14.68 15.46 0.30
N TYR A 275 15.63 14.71 0.88
CA TYR A 275 16.41 15.17 2.04
C TYR A 275 17.21 16.44 1.75
N VAL A 276 17.80 16.56 0.56
CA VAL A 276 18.48 17.80 0.13
C VAL A 276 17.51 18.96 0.05
N ALA A 277 16.34 18.77 -0.57
CA ALA A 277 15.27 19.77 -0.63
C ALA A 277 14.89 20.28 0.76
N LYS A 278 14.70 19.37 1.72
CA LYS A 278 14.31 19.67 3.10
C LYS A 278 15.36 20.52 3.84
N ASN A 279 16.65 20.23 3.65
CA ASN A 279 17.73 20.89 4.35
C ASN A 279 18.16 22.23 3.71
N GLN A 280 17.95 22.42 2.41
CA GLN A 280 18.33 23.66 1.72
C GLN A 280 17.25 24.74 1.75
N GLY A 281 16.10 24.45 2.35
CA GLY A 281 14.95 25.37 2.39
C GLY A 281 14.28 25.58 1.01
N GLY A 282 14.63 24.75 0.03
CA GLY A 282 13.97 24.68 -1.27
C GLY A 282 13.04 23.49 -1.30
N HIS A 283 11.79 23.69 -1.68
CA HIS A 283 10.77 22.63 -1.60
C HIS A 283 10.93 21.55 -2.68
N VAL A 284 11.67 21.80 -3.77
CA VAL A 284 11.87 20.85 -4.87
C VAL A 284 13.36 20.77 -5.24
N HIS A 285 13.92 19.55 -5.22
CA HIS A 285 15.29 19.29 -5.63
C HIS A 285 15.35 18.18 -6.69
N VAL A 286 16.18 18.38 -7.72
CA VAL A 286 16.43 17.39 -8.76
C VAL A 286 17.71 16.62 -8.41
N TYR A 287 17.65 15.30 -8.46
CA TYR A 287 18.80 14.45 -8.20
C TYR A 287 20.01 14.80 -9.05
N SER A 288 21.13 14.91 -8.38
CA SER A 288 22.46 15.02 -8.99
C SER A 288 23.41 14.10 -8.20
N ALA A 289 24.12 13.24 -8.89
CA ALA A 289 25.09 12.35 -8.27
C ALA A 289 26.17 13.12 -7.48
N ARG A 290 26.48 14.33 -7.87
CA ARG A 290 27.42 15.21 -7.17
C ARG A 290 26.82 15.74 -5.87
N ASP A 291 25.57 16.21 -5.92
CA ASP A 291 24.89 16.76 -4.75
C ASP A 291 24.62 15.65 -3.71
N GLU A 292 24.32 14.42 -4.17
CA GLU A 292 24.18 13.27 -3.28
C GLU A 292 25.50 12.96 -2.55
N ALA A 293 26.61 12.90 -3.28
CA ALA A 293 27.92 12.64 -2.68
C ALA A 293 28.27 13.72 -1.64
N ASP A 294 28.02 15.01 -1.96
CA ASP A 294 28.27 16.12 -1.06
C ASP A 294 27.32 16.15 0.15
N ALA A 295 26.04 15.80 -0.04
CA ALA A 295 25.05 15.72 1.04
C ALA A 295 25.33 14.53 1.96
N ARG A 296 25.65 13.37 1.38
CA ARG A 296 26.03 12.15 2.10
C ARG A 296 27.30 12.41 2.90
N GLN A 297 28.32 12.99 2.27
CA GLN A 297 29.58 13.30 2.95
C GLN A 297 29.41 14.32 4.07
N ARG A 298 28.61 15.38 3.89
CA ARG A 298 28.31 16.37 4.94
C ARG A 298 27.52 15.77 6.09
N GLY A 299 26.48 15.01 5.78
CA GLY A 299 25.67 14.34 6.79
C GLY A 299 26.48 13.31 7.59
N GLU A 300 27.30 12.51 6.93
CA GLU A 300 28.17 11.53 7.56
C GLU A 300 29.26 12.16 8.45
N ILE A 301 29.88 13.25 7.99
CA ILE A 301 30.87 13.98 8.80
C ILE A 301 30.21 14.56 10.08
N LEU A 302 29.01 15.12 9.95
CA LEU A 302 28.26 15.61 11.12
C LEU A 302 27.94 14.51 12.10
N TRP A 303 27.47 13.34 11.61
CA TRP A 303 27.21 12.18 12.45
C TRP A 303 28.48 11.64 13.13
N LEU A 304 29.58 11.58 12.37
CA LEU A 304 30.87 11.16 12.92
C LEU A 304 31.32 12.06 14.08
N GLN A 305 31.26 13.39 13.86
CA GLN A 305 31.57 14.36 14.90
C GLN A 305 30.65 14.25 16.10
N LEU A 306 29.34 14.12 15.86
CA LEU A 306 28.34 13.98 16.92
C LEU A 306 28.57 12.71 17.74
N LEU A 307 28.82 11.58 17.12
CA LEU A 307 29.08 10.30 17.79
C LEU A 307 30.39 10.31 18.57
N GLN A 308 31.46 10.88 17.99
CA GLN A 308 32.74 11.00 18.68
C GLN A 308 32.64 11.93 19.91
N SER A 309 31.92 13.05 19.78
CA SER A 309 31.70 13.94 20.93
C SER A 309 30.77 13.29 21.98
N ALA A 310 29.75 12.53 21.50
CA ALA A 310 28.83 11.85 22.41
C ALA A 310 29.53 10.79 23.27
N LEU A 311 30.49 10.06 22.70
CA LEU A 311 31.33 9.11 23.43
C LEU A 311 32.24 9.82 24.47
N LYS A 312 32.69 11.04 24.15
CA LYS A 312 33.60 11.82 25.00
C LYS A 312 32.87 12.59 26.07
N ASP A 313 31.70 13.16 25.75
CA ASP A 313 30.96 14.11 26.56
C ASP A 313 29.75 13.48 27.27
N ASP A 314 29.69 12.14 27.31
CA ASP A 314 28.66 11.33 27.98
C ASP A 314 27.22 11.71 27.55
N ARG A 315 27.02 11.91 26.21
CA ARG A 315 25.72 12.29 25.64
C ARG A 315 24.84 11.12 25.23
N PHE A 316 25.29 9.91 25.49
CA PHE A 316 24.45 8.74 25.37
C PHE A 316 23.56 8.55 26.59
N GLU A 317 22.38 7.98 26.37
CA GLU A 317 21.44 7.66 27.45
C GLU A 317 20.91 6.24 27.26
N LEU A 318 20.75 5.50 28.34
CA LEU A 318 20.20 4.16 28.36
C LEU A 318 18.74 4.20 28.81
N HIS A 319 17.87 3.66 27.97
CA HIS A 319 16.48 3.39 28.30
C HIS A 319 16.33 1.89 28.58
N ALA A 320 15.43 1.52 29.50
CA ALA A 320 15.14 0.14 29.81
C ALA A 320 13.69 -0.20 29.41
N GLN A 321 13.50 -1.26 28.64
CA GLN A 321 12.19 -1.75 28.27
C GLN A 321 11.94 -3.10 28.94
N PRO A 322 10.81 -3.28 29.68
CA PRO A 322 10.46 -4.57 30.27
C PRO A 322 10.13 -5.63 29.20
N ILE A 323 10.72 -6.83 29.37
CA ILE A 323 10.38 -8.01 28.56
C ILE A 323 9.40 -8.84 29.36
N MET A 324 8.14 -8.92 28.91
CA MET A 324 7.07 -9.65 29.58
C MET A 324 6.84 -11.03 28.94
N HIS A 325 6.47 -12.02 29.76
CA HIS A 325 6.01 -13.30 29.23
C HIS A 325 4.61 -13.16 28.60
N ALA A 326 4.40 -13.80 27.46
CA ALA A 326 3.12 -13.75 26.74
C ALA A 326 1.99 -14.54 27.44
N SER A 327 2.31 -15.50 28.33
CA SER A 327 1.34 -16.30 29.08
C SER A 327 1.24 -15.85 30.53
N ALA A 328 0.02 -15.64 31.03
CA ALA A 328 -0.26 -15.27 32.40
C ALA A 328 0.06 -16.38 33.44
N ASP A 329 0.23 -17.62 33.00
CA ASP A 329 0.44 -18.81 33.86
C ASP A 329 1.92 -19.14 34.15
N SER A 330 2.88 -18.43 33.58
CA SER A 330 4.29 -18.69 33.88
C SER A 330 4.68 -18.05 35.21
N GLN A 331 4.55 -18.79 36.31
CA GLN A 331 5.08 -18.42 37.63
C GLN A 331 6.62 -18.46 37.72
N ALA A 332 7.32 -18.73 36.62
CA ALA A 332 8.77 -18.82 36.57
C ALA A 332 9.36 -17.51 36.04
N GLY A 333 9.92 -16.73 36.91
CA GLY A 333 10.77 -15.56 36.62
C GLY A 333 9.98 -14.33 36.15
N GLY A 334 10.24 -13.22 36.78
CA GLY A 334 9.61 -11.95 36.35
C GLY A 334 10.22 -11.38 35.05
N PRO A 335 9.76 -10.21 34.59
CA PRO A 335 10.21 -9.61 33.33
C PRO A 335 11.72 -9.35 33.34
N GLY A 336 12.39 -9.67 32.21
CA GLY A 336 13.73 -9.17 31.92
C GLY A 336 13.69 -7.68 31.56
N LEU A 337 14.84 -7.08 31.38
CA LEU A 337 14.99 -5.73 30.87
C LEU A 337 15.84 -5.74 29.62
N GLU A 338 15.37 -5.10 28.56
CA GLU A 338 16.19 -4.79 27.38
C GLU A 338 16.72 -3.36 27.50
N ILE A 339 18.01 -3.20 27.29
CA ILE A 339 18.67 -1.91 27.27
C ILE A 339 18.66 -1.34 25.86
N LEU A 340 18.12 -0.15 25.74
CA LEU A 340 17.97 0.57 24.48
C LEU A 340 18.77 1.87 24.53
N LEU A 341 19.67 2.05 23.58
CA LEU A 341 20.51 3.24 23.45
C LEU A 341 19.71 4.41 22.88
N ARG A 342 19.97 5.62 23.38
CA ARG A 342 19.55 6.90 22.81
C ARG A 342 20.74 7.84 22.78
N LEU A 343 20.76 8.73 21.78
CA LEU A 343 21.75 9.79 21.67
C LEU A 343 21.05 11.12 21.94
N LYS A 344 21.65 11.99 22.80
CA LYS A 344 21.14 13.34 23.02
C LYS A 344 21.76 14.32 22.02
N ASP A 345 20.93 15.14 21.41
CA ASP A 345 21.38 16.27 20.59
C ASP A 345 21.91 17.42 21.51
N ASP A 346 22.38 18.49 20.88
CA ASP A 346 22.91 19.67 21.60
C ASP A 346 21.82 20.41 22.42
N LYS A 347 20.55 20.11 22.19
CA LYS A 347 19.39 20.62 22.92
C LYS A 347 18.90 19.67 24.01
N GLY A 348 19.52 18.51 24.16
CA GLY A 348 19.12 17.46 25.10
C GLY A 348 17.97 16.59 24.64
N VAL A 349 17.56 16.66 23.36
CA VAL A 349 16.50 15.82 22.79
C VAL A 349 17.08 14.45 22.44
N ALA A 350 16.36 13.37 22.82
CA ALA A 350 16.79 12.01 22.54
C ALA A 350 16.57 11.65 21.06
N ILE A 351 17.64 11.21 20.41
CA ILE A 351 17.67 10.73 19.02
C ILE A 351 17.60 9.19 19.03
N ALA A 352 16.76 8.64 18.15
CA ALA A 352 16.59 7.19 18.03
C ALA A 352 17.79 6.53 17.34
N PRO A 353 18.13 5.26 17.69
CA PRO A 353 19.27 4.54 17.08
C PRO A 353 19.23 4.48 15.55
N ALA A 354 18.04 4.32 14.94
CA ALA A 354 17.89 4.22 13.49
C ALA A 354 18.50 5.41 12.71
N GLU A 355 18.60 6.58 13.34
CA GLU A 355 19.11 7.80 12.72
C GLU A 355 20.64 7.82 12.65
N PHE A 356 21.34 7.28 13.66
CA PHE A 356 22.80 7.37 13.77
C PHE A 356 23.54 6.03 13.60
N MET A 357 22.85 4.89 13.76
CA MET A 357 23.47 3.56 13.71
C MET A 357 24.20 3.29 12.40
N ARG A 358 23.62 3.70 11.25
CA ARG A 358 24.26 3.52 9.95
C ARG A 358 25.61 4.23 9.87
N ALA A 359 25.70 5.44 10.41
CA ALA A 359 26.96 6.18 10.48
C ALA A 359 27.96 5.49 11.44
N ALA A 360 27.49 5.04 12.61
CA ALA A 360 28.31 4.34 13.58
C ALA A 360 28.90 3.04 13.00
N GLU A 361 28.12 2.25 12.27
CA GLU A 361 28.56 1.03 11.58
C GLU A 361 29.57 1.34 10.48
N ARG A 362 29.29 2.31 9.62
CA ARG A 362 30.15 2.67 8.48
C ARG A 362 31.53 3.14 8.93
N TYR A 363 31.60 3.93 10.00
CA TYR A 363 32.86 4.46 10.54
C TYR A 363 33.48 3.58 11.61
N ARG A 364 32.98 2.33 11.76
CA ARG A 364 33.48 1.34 12.72
C ARG A 364 33.53 1.84 14.16
N LEU A 365 32.57 2.67 14.54
CA LEU A 365 32.44 3.18 15.91
C LEU A 365 31.65 2.24 16.84
N MET A 366 30.96 1.25 16.27
CA MET A 366 30.11 0.34 17.03
C MET A 366 30.85 -0.35 18.20
N PRO A 367 32.08 -0.85 18.06
CA PRO A 367 32.78 -1.44 19.19
C PRO A 367 32.99 -0.48 20.36
N HIS A 368 33.13 0.81 20.10
CA HIS A 368 33.24 1.83 21.16
C HIS A 368 31.89 2.12 21.81
N VAL A 369 30.85 2.21 21.00
CA VAL A 369 29.46 2.42 21.46
C VAL A 369 29.00 1.25 22.31
N ASP A 370 29.19 0.02 21.83
CA ASP A 370 28.79 -1.20 22.55
C ASP A 370 29.54 -1.36 23.88
N ARG A 371 30.85 -1.06 23.91
CA ARG A 371 31.63 -1.02 25.17
C ARG A 371 31.08 0.00 26.16
N TRP A 372 30.73 1.17 25.68
CA TRP A 372 30.11 2.22 26.54
C TRP A 372 28.77 1.73 27.08
N VAL A 373 27.91 1.11 26.25
CA VAL A 373 26.61 0.56 26.66
C VAL A 373 26.79 -0.52 27.75
N VAL A 374 27.69 -1.49 27.52
CA VAL A 374 27.95 -2.58 28.46
C VAL A 374 28.48 -2.03 29.79
N GLN A 375 29.52 -1.18 29.75
CA GLN A 375 30.13 -0.61 30.92
C GLN A 375 29.16 0.22 31.74
N THR A 376 28.36 1.07 31.07
CA THR A 376 27.36 1.93 31.74
C THR A 376 26.24 1.10 32.35
N SER A 377 25.74 0.08 31.61
CA SER A 377 24.70 -0.83 32.10
C SER A 377 25.13 -1.57 33.36
N LEU A 378 26.34 -2.15 33.36
CA LEU A 378 26.91 -2.85 34.53
C LEU A 378 27.17 -1.91 35.68
N THR A 379 27.61 -0.68 35.40
CA THR A 379 27.82 0.35 36.43
C THR A 379 26.51 0.77 37.11
N LEU A 380 25.44 0.95 36.30
CA LEU A 380 24.11 1.28 36.82
C LEU A 380 23.51 0.13 37.64
N LEU A 381 23.75 -1.11 37.22
CA LEU A 381 23.37 -2.31 37.95
C LEU A 381 24.10 -2.39 39.32
N ALA A 382 25.42 -2.22 39.31
CA ALA A 382 26.25 -2.25 40.51
C ALA A 382 25.89 -1.14 41.52
N ARG A 383 25.48 0.03 41.05
CA ARG A 383 25.02 1.15 41.87
C ARG A 383 23.56 1.00 42.35
N GLY A 384 22.84 -0.04 41.92
CA GLY A 384 21.43 -0.28 42.27
C GLY A 384 20.45 0.68 41.59
N ALA A 385 20.90 1.43 40.59
CA ALA A 385 20.03 2.28 39.76
C ALA A 385 19.15 1.43 38.86
N ILE A 386 19.66 0.30 38.37
CA ILE A 386 18.89 -0.76 37.75
C ILE A 386 18.69 -1.86 38.80
N ARG A 387 17.42 -2.13 39.16
CA ARG A 387 17.08 -3.20 40.09
C ARG A 387 16.56 -4.39 39.32
N LEU A 388 17.31 -5.48 39.30
CA LEU A 388 16.93 -6.77 38.75
C LEU A 388 16.77 -7.77 39.89
N ALA A 389 15.70 -8.56 39.88
CA ALA A 389 15.63 -9.71 40.79
C ALA A 389 16.64 -10.78 40.32
N SER A 390 17.09 -11.66 41.23
CA SER A 390 18.17 -12.61 41.01
C SER A 390 17.89 -13.64 39.90
N ASP A 391 16.64 -13.77 39.48
CA ASP A 391 16.14 -14.70 38.46
C ASP A 391 15.86 -14.02 37.09
N ARG A 392 16.33 -12.77 36.90
CA ARG A 392 16.00 -11.96 35.71
C ARG A 392 17.20 -11.62 34.87
N SER A 393 16.98 -11.45 33.54
CA SER A 393 18.01 -11.17 32.56
C SER A 393 18.05 -9.70 32.20
N LEU A 394 19.25 -9.14 32.06
CA LEU A 394 19.52 -7.88 31.41
C LEU A 394 19.95 -8.18 29.98
N CYS A 395 19.19 -7.75 28.98
CA CYS A 395 19.49 -7.93 27.58
C CYS A 395 20.15 -6.68 27.01
N ILE A 396 21.31 -6.83 26.40
CA ILE A 396 22.05 -5.76 25.73
C ILE A 396 22.25 -6.18 24.26
N ASN A 397 21.86 -5.33 23.32
CA ASN A 397 22.10 -5.53 21.91
C ASN A 397 23.55 -5.22 21.56
N LEU A 398 24.21 -6.11 20.84
CA LEU A 398 25.59 -5.94 20.36
C LEU A 398 25.62 -5.97 18.84
N SER A 399 26.44 -5.14 18.24
CA SER A 399 26.66 -5.11 16.80
C SER A 399 27.49 -6.29 16.30
N GLY A 400 27.31 -6.66 15.02
CA GLY A 400 28.16 -7.65 14.38
C GLY A 400 29.64 -7.28 14.35
N GLN A 401 29.97 -5.99 14.31
CA GLN A 401 31.35 -5.47 14.39
C GLN A 401 31.99 -5.77 15.74
N THR A 402 31.25 -5.62 16.80
CA THR A 402 31.71 -5.88 18.18
C THR A 402 31.89 -7.37 18.43
N LEU A 403 30.99 -8.22 17.91
CA LEU A 403 31.10 -9.67 18.02
C LEU A 403 32.32 -10.24 17.27
N GLY A 404 32.81 -9.54 16.25
CA GLY A 404 34.03 -9.87 15.51
C GLY A 404 35.31 -9.30 16.13
N ASP A 405 35.23 -8.49 17.19
CA ASP A 405 36.39 -7.84 17.83
C ASP A 405 36.93 -8.70 18.99
N ALA A 406 38.09 -9.30 18.76
CA ALA A 406 38.75 -10.12 19.79
C ALA A 406 39.01 -9.34 21.11
N ALA A 407 39.30 -8.04 21.03
CA ALA A 407 39.55 -7.21 22.19
C ALA A 407 38.26 -6.91 23.00
N PHE A 408 37.08 -7.16 22.45
CA PHE A 408 35.82 -7.04 23.17
C PHE A 408 35.62 -8.21 24.16
N LEU A 409 36.05 -9.42 23.80
CA LEU A 409 36.01 -10.59 24.70
C LEU A 409 36.88 -10.43 25.94
N GLU A 410 38.01 -9.72 25.81
CA GLU A 410 38.89 -9.41 26.97
C GLU A 410 38.31 -8.28 27.84
N PHE A 411 37.45 -7.46 27.29
CA PHE A 411 36.81 -6.36 27.97
C PHE A 411 35.63 -6.81 28.85
N VAL A 412 34.82 -7.82 28.40
CA VAL A 412 33.65 -8.34 29.12
C VAL A 412 34.09 -9.35 30.19
#